data_f4a7f617ed38bf888276feef1bf8a99b
#
_entry.id   f4a7f617ed38bf888276feef1bf8a99b
#
_cell.length_a   1.000
_cell.length_b   1.000
_cell.length_c   1.000
_cell.angle_alpha   90.00
_cell.angle_beta   90.00
_cell.angle_gamma   90.00
#
_symmetry.space_group_name_H-M   'P 1'
#
loop_
_entity.id
_entity.type
_entity.pdbx_description
1 polymer ?
#
loop_
_entity_poly.entity_id
_entity_poly.type
_entity_poly.pdbx_seq_one_letter_code
_entity_poly.pdbx_strand_id
1 'polypeptide(L)'
;WKDKYVVAEDENGFTVFQKASYEKEKGMGYLFGISKDTEWYPDAAGVSILGYTDDGVLYEVVRPTDVSCDVENEDTLNEYQGMMQQSDTVVQNAVIDTQNLHKDADQYIIPVSMTQTISADSLINMSDNDLWLARNEIYARHGRGFTNEYLQSYFNACSWYEKTAETDAFDESVLSQTEKDNLKVIQDAEKTYADEHPYPKEYKTGQKVMEDIDGDGREEEIRYDVKESGDYAGYSCILTVNGTS
;
A
#
# COMPACT_ATOMS: atom_id res chain seq x y z
N TRP A 1 21.30 23.37 -2.41
CA TRP A 1 22.12 22.81 -1.32
C TRP A 1 23.64 22.79 -1.60
N LYS A 2 24.12 23.62 -2.52
CA LYS A 2 25.54 23.63 -2.87
C LYS A 2 26.42 23.70 -1.62
N ASP A 3 27.36 22.75 -1.49
CA ASP A 3 28.34 22.64 -0.38
C ASP A 3 27.74 22.41 1.04
N LYS A 4 26.43 22.13 1.16
CA LYS A 4 25.71 22.02 2.43
C LYS A 4 25.28 20.59 2.77
N TYR A 5 25.61 19.60 1.96
CA TYR A 5 25.24 18.20 2.18
C TYR A 5 26.43 17.27 2.01
N VAL A 6 26.28 16.08 2.56
CA VAL A 6 27.16 14.92 2.39
C VAL A 6 26.33 13.76 1.90
N VAL A 7 26.86 12.97 0.98
CA VAL A 7 26.27 11.70 0.55
C VAL A 7 27.15 10.59 1.09
N ALA A 8 26.52 9.64 1.79
CA ALA A 8 27.14 8.37 2.17
C ALA A 8 26.51 7.26 1.33
N GLU A 9 27.34 6.49 0.65
CA GLU A 9 26.92 5.40 -0.22
C GLU A 9 27.30 4.05 0.40
N ASP A 10 26.47 3.05 0.19
CA ASP A 10 26.72 1.66 0.51
C ASP A 10 26.26 0.74 -0.63
N GLU A 11 26.28 -0.57 -0.44
CA GLU A 11 25.88 -1.55 -1.46
C GLU A 11 24.39 -1.52 -1.79
N ASN A 12 23.56 -0.98 -0.89
CA ASN A 12 22.12 -0.92 -1.03
C ASN A 12 21.61 0.42 -1.55
N GLY A 13 22.41 1.49 -1.48
CA GLY A 13 21.98 2.80 -1.94
C GLY A 13 22.81 3.95 -1.42
N PHE A 14 22.16 5.04 -1.08
CA PHE A 14 22.82 6.20 -0.52
C PHE A 14 21.94 6.94 0.49
N THR A 15 22.61 7.67 1.36
CA THR A 15 21.98 8.52 2.38
C THR A 15 22.54 9.95 2.25
N VAL A 16 21.65 10.94 2.34
CA VAL A 16 21.97 12.36 2.26
C VAL A 16 21.85 12.97 3.65
N PHE A 17 22.90 13.69 4.06
CA PHE A 17 22.99 14.35 5.34
C PHE A 17 23.24 15.84 5.20
N GLN A 18 22.72 16.65 6.11
CA GLN A 18 23.18 18.02 6.28
C GLN A 18 24.64 18.01 6.74
N LYS A 19 25.49 18.72 6.03
CA LYS A 19 26.95 18.66 6.22
C LYS A 19 27.40 19.12 7.61
N ALA A 20 26.86 20.23 8.12
CA ALA A 20 27.27 20.79 9.39
C ALA A 20 27.04 19.81 10.57
N SER A 21 25.89 19.14 10.58
CA SER A 21 25.59 18.13 11.61
C SER A 21 26.42 16.86 11.41
N TYR A 22 26.61 16.40 10.19
CA TYR A 22 27.41 15.21 9.88
C TYR A 22 28.88 15.36 10.23
N GLU A 23 29.47 16.58 10.04
CA GLU A 23 30.85 16.86 10.42
C GLU A 23 31.04 16.92 11.92
N LYS A 24 30.00 17.33 12.69
CA LYS A 24 30.01 17.30 14.15
C LYS A 24 29.96 15.87 14.67
N GLU A 25 29.07 15.06 14.12
CA GLU A 25 28.92 13.65 14.46
C GLU A 25 28.39 12.87 13.24
N LYS A 26 29.18 11.85 12.83
CA LYS A 26 28.81 11.01 11.67
C LYS A 26 27.46 10.32 11.90
N GLY A 27 26.58 10.43 10.94
CA GLY A 27 25.22 9.92 11.01
C GLY A 27 24.18 10.95 11.47
N MET A 28 24.63 12.07 12.08
CA MET A 28 23.74 13.21 12.37
C MET A 28 23.48 14.03 11.10
N GLY A 29 22.34 14.68 11.02
CA GLY A 29 21.94 15.49 9.85
C GLY A 29 21.20 14.71 8.78
N TYR A 30 20.70 13.53 9.10
CA TYR A 30 19.97 12.67 8.15
C TYR A 30 18.78 13.40 7.55
N LEU A 31 18.74 13.50 6.22
CA LEU A 31 17.69 14.17 5.45
C LEU A 31 16.78 13.14 4.75
N PHE A 32 17.36 12.26 3.99
CA PHE A 32 16.68 11.12 3.35
C PHE A 32 17.74 10.13 2.84
N GLY A 33 17.31 8.90 2.62
CA GLY A 33 18.06 7.89 1.88
C GLY A 33 17.25 7.38 0.70
N ILE A 34 17.92 6.84 -0.30
CA ILE A 34 17.32 6.01 -1.32
C ILE A 34 18.04 4.68 -1.26
N SER A 35 17.30 3.63 -1.00
CA SER A 35 17.83 2.26 -0.88
C SER A 35 17.11 1.30 -1.82
N LYS A 36 17.86 0.26 -2.21
CA LYS A 36 17.30 -0.93 -2.82
C LYS A 36 16.87 -1.84 -1.68
N ASP A 37 15.62 -2.19 -1.63
CA ASP A 37 15.15 -3.18 -0.67
C ASP A 37 14.77 -4.48 -1.39
N THR A 38 15.06 -5.59 -0.73
CA THR A 38 14.67 -6.93 -1.16
C THR A 38 13.47 -7.45 -0.38
N GLU A 39 13.08 -6.75 0.69
CA GLU A 39 11.97 -7.11 1.55
C GLU A 39 10.98 -5.93 1.62
N TRP A 40 9.73 -6.18 1.31
CA TRP A 40 8.68 -5.19 1.36
C TRP A 40 8.02 -5.17 2.75
N TYR A 41 8.01 -3.99 3.38
CA TYR A 41 7.37 -3.74 4.67
C TYR A 41 6.37 -2.58 4.52
N PRO A 42 5.06 -2.86 4.34
CA PRO A 42 4.05 -1.84 4.00
C PRO A 42 3.89 -0.74 5.05
N ASP A 43 4.23 -1.02 6.31
CA ASP A 43 3.99 -0.12 7.45
C ASP A 43 5.28 0.45 8.07
N ALA A 44 6.40 0.38 7.37
CA ALA A 44 7.65 0.93 7.88
C ALA A 44 7.59 2.46 7.98
N ALA A 45 7.71 2.98 9.20
CA ALA A 45 7.64 4.42 9.45
C ALA A 45 8.75 5.17 8.71
N GLY A 46 8.39 6.23 7.98
CA GLY A 46 9.33 7.05 7.21
C GLY A 46 9.77 6.44 5.89
N VAL A 47 9.26 5.27 5.51
CA VAL A 47 9.55 4.61 4.22
C VAL A 47 8.43 4.89 3.23
N SER A 48 8.80 5.14 1.98
CA SER A 48 7.88 5.25 0.86
C SER A 48 8.50 4.66 -0.40
N ILE A 49 7.68 4.02 -1.22
CA ILE A 49 8.14 3.44 -2.48
C ILE A 49 8.50 4.56 -3.47
N LEU A 50 9.67 4.46 -4.09
CA LEU A 50 10.08 5.31 -5.21
C LEU A 50 9.70 4.69 -6.55
N GLY A 51 9.78 3.38 -6.65
CA GLY A 51 9.46 2.60 -7.82
C GLY A 51 10.21 1.27 -7.85
N TYR A 52 10.00 0.48 -8.89
CA TYR A 52 10.72 -0.78 -9.11
C TYR A 52 11.22 -0.87 -10.55
N THR A 53 12.27 -1.65 -10.74
CA THR A 53 12.88 -1.90 -12.06
C THR A 53 12.28 -3.13 -12.74
N ASP A 54 12.50 -3.31 -14.05
CA ASP A 54 12.02 -4.48 -14.81
C ASP A 54 12.54 -5.81 -14.26
N ASP A 55 13.70 -5.80 -13.61
CA ASP A 55 14.28 -6.96 -12.93
C ASP A 55 13.82 -7.13 -11.48
N GLY A 56 12.85 -6.32 -11.05
CA GLY A 56 12.16 -6.48 -9.77
C GLY A 56 12.87 -5.89 -8.56
N VAL A 57 13.83 -5.02 -8.78
CA VAL A 57 14.48 -4.31 -7.68
C VAL A 57 13.58 -3.16 -7.22
N LEU A 58 13.13 -3.22 -5.97
CA LEU A 58 12.38 -2.16 -5.33
C LEU A 58 13.33 -1.06 -4.86
N TYR A 59 12.97 0.18 -5.17
CA TYR A 59 13.62 1.37 -4.63
C TYR A 59 12.71 2.09 -3.67
N GLU A 60 13.23 2.41 -2.50
CA GLU A 60 12.51 3.09 -1.44
C GLU A 60 13.19 4.40 -1.07
N VAL A 61 12.37 5.35 -0.64
CA VAL A 61 12.84 6.58 0.01
C VAL A 61 12.63 6.42 1.50
N VAL A 62 13.71 6.52 2.25
CA VAL A 62 13.70 6.45 3.70
C VAL A 62 13.91 7.86 4.26
N ARG A 63 13.05 8.28 5.18
CA ARG A 63 13.08 9.59 5.83
C ARG A 63 13.25 9.44 7.33
N PRO A 64 13.90 10.40 8.00
CA PRO A 64 13.99 10.38 9.46
C PRO A 64 12.59 10.53 10.07
N THR A 65 12.33 9.75 11.11
CA THR A 65 11.11 9.86 11.93
C THR A 65 11.25 10.89 13.04
N ASP A 66 12.49 11.32 13.33
CA ASP A 66 12.84 12.32 14.33
C ASP A 66 13.80 13.37 13.77
N VAL A 67 13.95 14.50 14.49
CA VAL A 67 14.93 15.53 14.14
C VAL A 67 16.35 14.98 14.35
N SER A 68 17.11 14.88 13.27
CA SER A 68 18.46 14.32 13.24
C SER A 68 19.48 15.42 12.93
N CYS A 69 19.60 16.46 13.77
CA CYS A 69 20.59 17.52 13.56
C CYS A 69 21.10 18.09 14.89
N ASP A 70 22.11 18.98 14.81
CA ASP A 70 22.60 19.74 15.96
C ASP A 70 21.56 20.80 16.38
N VAL A 71 20.67 20.44 17.30
CA VAL A 71 19.61 21.30 17.82
C VAL A 71 20.13 22.42 18.74
N GLU A 72 21.36 22.32 19.24
CA GLU A 72 21.98 23.35 20.11
C GLU A 72 22.47 24.54 19.29
N ASN A 73 22.66 24.37 17.98
CA ASN A 73 23.07 25.44 17.06
C ASN A 73 21.87 25.88 16.22
N GLU A 74 21.36 27.07 16.49
CA GLU A 74 20.15 27.62 15.86
C GLU A 74 20.32 27.76 14.31
N ASP A 75 21.49 28.18 13.84
CA ASP A 75 21.76 28.32 12.41
C ASP A 75 21.74 26.95 11.70
N THR A 76 22.35 25.94 12.34
CA THR A 76 22.35 24.56 11.83
C THR A 76 20.93 23.96 11.83
N LEU A 77 20.17 24.18 12.89
CA LEU A 77 18.77 23.72 12.98
C LEU A 77 17.89 24.35 11.88
N ASN A 78 18.00 25.67 11.71
CA ASN A 78 17.24 26.40 10.67
C ASN A 78 17.61 25.91 9.26
N GLU A 79 18.90 25.69 9.00
CA GLU A 79 19.35 25.14 7.73
C GLU A 79 18.80 23.72 7.51
N TYR A 80 18.89 22.85 8.51
CA TYR A 80 18.36 21.49 8.45
C TYR A 80 16.86 21.48 8.14
N GLN A 81 16.07 22.28 8.84
CA GLN A 81 14.61 22.38 8.62
C GLN A 81 14.31 22.87 7.20
N GLY A 82 15.06 23.87 6.69
CA GLY A 82 14.92 24.33 5.32
C GLY A 82 15.27 23.27 4.28
N MET A 83 16.26 22.42 4.54
CA MET A 83 16.63 21.31 3.68
C MET A 83 15.57 20.18 3.74
N MET A 84 15.04 19.88 4.91
CA MET A 84 13.94 18.91 5.07
C MET A 84 12.69 19.29 4.27
N GLN A 85 12.29 20.56 4.31
CA GLN A 85 11.16 21.07 3.50
C GLN A 85 11.37 20.93 1.98
N GLN A 86 12.61 20.92 1.53
CA GLN A 86 12.96 20.78 0.11
C GLN A 86 13.25 19.34 -0.30
N SER A 87 13.39 18.42 0.66
CA SER A 87 13.81 17.03 0.39
C SER A 87 12.88 16.31 -0.58
N ASP A 88 11.56 16.50 -0.47
CA ASP A 88 10.60 15.88 -1.38
C ASP A 88 10.79 16.35 -2.83
N THR A 89 11.05 17.64 -3.03
CA THR A 89 11.35 18.16 -4.37
C THR A 89 12.63 17.56 -4.93
N VAL A 90 13.65 17.37 -4.09
CA VAL A 90 14.92 16.75 -4.52
C VAL A 90 14.69 15.30 -4.90
N VAL A 91 13.96 14.53 -4.08
CA VAL A 91 13.62 13.12 -4.34
C VAL A 91 12.80 12.96 -5.62
N GLN A 92 11.76 13.79 -5.82
CA GLN A 92 10.93 13.75 -7.03
C GLN A 92 11.72 14.00 -8.32
N ASN A 93 12.80 14.79 -8.23
CA ASN A 93 13.68 15.06 -9.36
C ASN A 93 14.91 14.14 -9.41
N ALA A 94 15.05 13.21 -8.47
CA ALA A 94 16.12 12.23 -8.51
C ALA A 94 15.99 11.34 -9.75
N VAL A 95 17.10 11.16 -10.45
CA VAL A 95 17.19 10.28 -11.61
C VAL A 95 17.96 9.03 -11.17
N ILE A 96 17.21 7.95 -10.95
CA ILE A 96 17.78 6.62 -10.74
C ILE A 96 17.56 5.90 -12.04
N ASP A 97 18.57 5.65 -12.80
CA ASP A 97 18.57 5.00 -14.13
C ASP A 97 17.15 4.86 -14.76
N THR A 98 16.66 6.00 -15.30
CA THR A 98 15.24 6.24 -15.59
C THR A 98 14.65 5.35 -16.68
N GLN A 99 15.46 4.54 -17.34
CA GLN A 99 14.96 3.69 -18.43
C GLN A 99 14.11 2.53 -17.92
N ASN A 100 14.29 2.15 -16.65
CA ASN A 100 13.69 0.95 -16.08
C ASN A 100 12.94 1.18 -14.77
N LEU A 101 12.71 2.41 -14.34
CA LEU A 101 12.01 2.67 -13.07
C LEU A 101 10.52 2.89 -13.29
N HIS A 102 9.72 1.95 -12.81
CA HIS A 102 8.27 2.03 -12.78
C HIS A 102 7.81 2.79 -11.53
N LYS A 103 7.46 4.07 -11.68
CA LYS A 103 7.04 4.94 -10.58
C LYS A 103 5.59 4.74 -10.13
N ASP A 104 4.81 3.98 -10.91
CA ASP A 104 3.41 3.68 -10.59
C ASP A 104 3.27 2.64 -9.47
N ALA A 105 4.39 2.15 -8.95
CA ALA A 105 4.42 1.19 -7.84
C ALA A 105 3.72 1.70 -6.57
N ASP A 106 3.65 3.00 -6.37
CA ASP A 106 2.91 3.63 -5.27
C ASP A 106 1.39 3.43 -5.36
N GLN A 107 0.89 3.05 -6.56
CA GLN A 107 -0.51 2.72 -6.80
C GLN A 107 -0.83 1.23 -6.65
N TYR A 108 0.19 0.40 -6.51
CA TYR A 108 0.00 -1.03 -6.30
C TYR A 108 -0.22 -1.34 -4.81
N ILE A 109 -1.10 -2.28 -4.55
CA ILE A 109 -1.37 -2.74 -3.17
C ILE A 109 -0.18 -3.54 -2.65
N ILE A 110 0.35 -4.45 -3.49
CA ILE A 110 1.59 -5.19 -3.20
C ILE A 110 2.55 -5.04 -4.39
N PRO A 111 3.35 -3.97 -4.42
CA PRO A 111 4.20 -3.63 -5.58
C PRO A 111 5.14 -4.76 -6.02
N VAL A 112 5.71 -5.47 -5.06
CA VAL A 112 6.71 -6.53 -5.30
C VAL A 112 6.11 -7.87 -5.74
N SER A 113 4.79 -8.02 -5.72
CA SER A 113 4.14 -9.33 -5.94
C SER A 113 4.37 -9.96 -7.31
N MET A 114 4.83 -9.20 -8.31
CA MET A 114 5.22 -9.73 -9.62
C MET A 114 6.61 -10.36 -9.64
N THR A 115 7.50 -9.90 -8.78
CA THR A 115 8.94 -10.13 -8.91
C THR A 115 9.57 -10.81 -7.69
N GLN A 116 8.93 -10.69 -6.53
CA GLN A 116 9.41 -11.25 -5.28
C GLN A 116 8.33 -12.12 -4.62
N THR A 117 8.75 -13.15 -3.91
CA THR A 117 7.86 -13.95 -3.07
C THR A 117 7.53 -13.13 -1.81
N ILE A 118 6.23 -12.92 -1.55
CA ILE A 118 5.73 -12.26 -0.35
C ILE A 118 5.60 -13.27 0.79
N SER A 119 5.81 -12.81 2.03
CA SER A 119 5.60 -13.63 3.22
C SER A 119 4.19 -13.43 3.78
N ALA A 120 3.66 -14.45 4.48
CA ALA A 120 2.39 -14.30 5.18
C ALA A 120 2.44 -13.19 6.25
N ASP A 121 3.61 -12.99 6.88
CA ASP A 121 3.80 -11.97 7.92
C ASP A 121 3.63 -10.54 7.36
N SER A 122 3.97 -10.31 6.09
CA SER A 122 3.77 -9.00 5.45
C SER A 122 2.29 -8.66 5.18
N LEU A 123 1.40 -9.64 5.29
CA LEU A 123 -0.04 -9.50 5.04
C LEU A 123 -0.88 -9.40 6.32
N ILE A 124 -0.27 -9.57 7.50
CA ILE A 124 -0.99 -9.75 8.77
C ILE A 124 -1.87 -8.54 9.17
N ASN A 125 -1.49 -7.34 8.74
CA ASN A 125 -2.24 -6.10 9.02
C ASN A 125 -3.18 -5.69 7.87
N MET A 126 -3.25 -6.45 6.80
CA MET A 126 -4.12 -6.13 5.68
C MET A 126 -5.58 -6.48 6.00
N SER A 127 -6.48 -5.61 5.60
CA SER A 127 -7.92 -5.90 5.70
C SER A 127 -8.35 -6.95 4.67
N ASP A 128 -9.51 -7.57 4.90
CA ASP A 128 -10.13 -8.49 3.95
C ASP A 128 -10.26 -7.87 2.54
N ASN A 129 -10.70 -6.62 2.48
CA ASN A 129 -10.82 -5.91 1.20
C ASN A 129 -9.46 -5.69 0.52
N ASP A 130 -8.42 -5.34 1.29
CA ASP A 130 -7.09 -5.12 0.73
C ASP A 130 -6.47 -6.42 0.23
N LEU A 131 -6.62 -7.53 0.96
CA LEU A 131 -6.19 -8.86 0.52
C LEU A 131 -6.90 -9.27 -0.78
N TRP A 132 -8.23 -9.08 -0.83
CA TRP A 132 -9.02 -9.38 -2.02
C TRP A 132 -8.62 -8.52 -3.23
N LEU A 133 -8.39 -7.22 -3.04
CA LEU A 133 -7.89 -6.33 -4.07
C LEU A 133 -6.48 -6.72 -4.52
N ALA A 134 -5.56 -6.99 -3.58
CA ALA A 134 -4.18 -7.40 -3.88
C ALA A 134 -4.12 -8.69 -4.70
N ARG A 135 -4.96 -9.67 -4.38
CA ARG A 135 -5.09 -10.89 -5.17
C ARG A 135 -5.54 -10.60 -6.60
N ASN A 136 -6.55 -9.75 -6.76
CA ASN A 136 -7.07 -9.39 -8.09
C ASN A 136 -6.14 -8.45 -8.85
N GLU A 137 -5.32 -7.66 -8.17
CA GLU A 137 -4.30 -6.81 -8.78
C GLU A 137 -3.28 -7.61 -9.60
N ILE A 138 -2.85 -8.77 -9.11
CA ILE A 138 -1.93 -9.64 -9.88
C ILE A 138 -2.53 -9.99 -11.25
N TYR A 139 -3.81 -10.33 -11.31
CA TYR A 139 -4.50 -10.59 -12.58
C TYR A 139 -4.71 -9.30 -13.41
N ALA A 140 -5.04 -8.19 -12.76
CA ALA A 140 -5.28 -6.91 -13.42
C ALA A 140 -4.05 -6.40 -14.16
N ARG A 141 -2.85 -6.58 -13.58
CA ARG A 141 -1.57 -6.21 -14.22
C ARG A 141 -1.33 -6.93 -15.56
N HIS A 142 -1.95 -8.10 -15.75
CA HIS A 142 -1.95 -8.83 -17.02
C HIS A 142 -3.18 -8.54 -17.89
N GLY A 143 -3.94 -7.49 -17.58
CA GLY A 143 -5.05 -7.04 -18.39
C GLY A 143 -6.34 -7.86 -18.28
N ARG A 144 -6.49 -8.67 -17.20
CA ARG A 144 -7.73 -9.39 -16.95
C ARG A 144 -8.87 -8.44 -16.67
N GLY A 145 -10.00 -8.61 -17.34
CA GLY A 145 -11.27 -7.95 -17.02
C GLY A 145 -11.99 -8.68 -15.89
N PHE A 146 -12.91 -7.98 -15.22
CA PHE A 146 -13.65 -8.50 -14.07
C PHE A 146 -15.16 -8.41 -14.31
N THR A 147 -15.88 -9.47 -13.96
CA THR A 147 -17.35 -9.49 -13.94
C THR A 147 -17.92 -8.82 -12.71
N ASN A 148 -17.13 -8.73 -11.62
CA ASN A 148 -17.48 -7.97 -10.45
C ASN A 148 -17.33 -6.46 -10.76
N GLU A 149 -18.42 -5.71 -10.68
CA GLU A 149 -18.49 -4.29 -11.05
C GLU A 149 -17.57 -3.41 -10.19
N TYR A 150 -17.43 -3.73 -8.89
CA TYR A 150 -16.54 -3.01 -7.99
C TYR A 150 -15.07 -3.18 -8.42
N LEU A 151 -14.62 -4.43 -8.65
CA LEU A 151 -13.25 -4.69 -9.13
C LEU A 151 -12.98 -4.01 -10.46
N GLN A 152 -13.92 -4.12 -11.42
CA GLN A 152 -13.73 -3.50 -12.73
C GLN A 152 -13.64 -1.97 -12.61
N SER A 153 -14.47 -1.36 -11.76
CA SER A 153 -14.44 0.09 -11.53
C SER A 153 -13.18 0.53 -10.81
N TYR A 154 -12.75 -0.24 -9.80
CA TYR A 154 -11.51 0.02 -9.05
C TYR A 154 -10.30 0.03 -9.99
N PHE A 155 -10.11 -1.05 -10.78
CA PHE A 155 -8.97 -1.14 -11.67
C PHE A 155 -9.05 -0.15 -12.84
N ASN A 156 -10.24 0.15 -13.35
CA ASN A 156 -10.41 1.20 -14.38
C ASN A 156 -9.94 2.60 -13.90
N ALA A 157 -9.93 2.85 -12.59
CA ALA A 157 -9.42 4.08 -12.01
C ALA A 157 -7.88 4.08 -11.86
N CYS A 158 -7.23 2.92 -11.95
CA CYS A 158 -5.77 2.80 -11.90
C CYS A 158 -5.16 3.18 -13.24
N SER A 159 -4.20 4.11 -13.25
CA SER A 159 -3.58 4.62 -14.49
C SER A 159 -2.77 3.56 -15.26
N TRP A 160 -2.32 2.52 -14.56
CA TRP A 160 -1.54 1.41 -15.11
C TRP A 160 -2.39 0.28 -15.69
N TYR A 161 -3.69 0.26 -15.42
CA TYR A 161 -4.55 -0.85 -15.84
C TYR A 161 -5.07 -0.65 -17.28
N GLU A 162 -4.88 -1.66 -18.09
CA GLU A 162 -5.46 -1.77 -19.44
C GLU A 162 -6.11 -3.15 -19.60
N LYS A 163 -7.43 -3.17 -19.76
CA LYS A 163 -8.16 -4.42 -20.00
C LYS A 163 -7.86 -4.96 -21.38
N THR A 164 -7.24 -6.13 -21.46
CA THR A 164 -6.87 -6.80 -22.71
C THR A 164 -7.64 -8.11 -22.93
N ALA A 165 -8.23 -8.69 -21.88
CA ALA A 165 -8.98 -9.93 -21.93
C ALA A 165 -10.25 -9.86 -21.09
N GLU A 166 -11.32 -10.48 -21.51
CA GLU A 166 -12.49 -10.73 -20.67
C GLU A 166 -12.17 -11.79 -19.58
N THR A 167 -12.91 -11.77 -18.48
CA THR A 167 -12.69 -12.69 -17.35
C THR A 167 -12.58 -14.15 -17.78
N ASP A 168 -13.49 -14.59 -18.66
CA ASP A 168 -13.58 -15.99 -19.12
C ASP A 168 -12.56 -16.35 -20.21
N ALA A 169 -11.96 -15.33 -20.84
CA ALA A 169 -10.96 -15.49 -21.89
C ALA A 169 -9.52 -15.27 -21.41
N PHE A 170 -9.34 -14.97 -20.14
CA PHE A 170 -8.03 -14.71 -19.57
C PHE A 170 -7.21 -16.01 -19.45
N ASP A 171 -6.01 -15.98 -20.01
CA ASP A 171 -5.09 -17.12 -19.98
C ASP A 171 -4.12 -17.01 -18.79
N GLU A 172 -4.34 -17.80 -17.73
CA GLU A 172 -3.48 -17.80 -16.54
C GLU A 172 -2.04 -18.32 -16.80
N SER A 173 -1.75 -18.80 -17.98
CA SER A 173 -0.38 -19.21 -18.35
C SER A 173 0.59 -18.03 -18.45
N VAL A 174 0.06 -16.80 -18.58
CA VAL A 174 0.87 -15.57 -18.58
C VAL A 174 1.49 -15.27 -17.20
N LEU A 175 0.90 -15.80 -16.12
CA LEU A 175 1.41 -15.59 -14.77
C LEU A 175 2.72 -16.33 -14.56
N SER A 176 3.71 -15.64 -14.01
CA SER A 176 4.97 -16.22 -13.56
C SER A 176 4.77 -17.19 -12.39
N GLN A 177 5.79 -17.98 -12.08
CA GLN A 177 5.73 -18.87 -10.92
C GLN A 177 5.65 -18.06 -9.60
N THR A 178 6.39 -16.96 -9.50
CA THR A 178 6.34 -16.04 -8.34
C THR A 178 4.93 -15.51 -8.10
N GLU A 179 4.25 -15.05 -9.15
CA GLU A 179 2.87 -14.57 -9.03
C GLU A 179 1.90 -15.66 -8.60
N LYS A 180 2.04 -16.89 -9.13
CA LYS A 180 1.22 -18.04 -8.71
C LYS A 180 1.44 -18.41 -7.26
N ASP A 181 2.69 -18.36 -6.79
CA ASP A 181 3.03 -18.63 -5.40
C ASP A 181 2.47 -17.52 -4.49
N ASN A 182 2.56 -16.26 -4.90
CA ASN A 182 2.01 -15.12 -4.18
C ASN A 182 0.47 -15.15 -4.12
N LEU A 183 -0.19 -15.52 -5.21
CA LEU A 183 -1.65 -15.72 -5.22
C LEU A 183 -2.07 -16.72 -4.13
N LYS A 184 -1.29 -17.78 -3.95
CA LYS A 184 -1.59 -18.77 -2.91
C LYS A 184 -1.37 -18.19 -1.51
N VAL A 185 -0.29 -17.44 -1.28
CA VAL A 185 -0.02 -16.81 0.01
C VAL A 185 -1.15 -15.84 0.38
N ILE A 186 -1.62 -15.02 -0.58
CA ILE A 186 -2.72 -14.09 -0.36
C ILE A 186 -4.04 -14.84 -0.08
N GLN A 187 -4.35 -15.90 -0.83
CA GLN A 187 -5.54 -16.73 -0.60
C GLN A 187 -5.54 -17.40 0.77
N ASP A 188 -4.38 -17.89 1.23
CA ASP A 188 -4.23 -18.46 2.56
C ASP A 188 -4.43 -17.36 3.64
N ALA A 189 -3.98 -16.12 3.40
CA ALA A 189 -4.19 -14.98 4.28
C ALA A 189 -5.69 -14.55 4.31
N GLU A 190 -6.37 -14.46 3.16
CA GLU A 190 -7.83 -14.22 3.08
C GLU A 190 -8.60 -15.25 3.91
N LYS A 191 -8.22 -16.53 3.80
CA LYS A 191 -8.85 -17.60 4.57
C LYS A 191 -8.60 -17.46 6.07
N THR A 192 -7.35 -17.17 6.47
CA THR A 192 -7.01 -16.96 7.89
C THR A 192 -7.79 -15.78 8.45
N TYR A 193 -7.86 -14.66 7.72
CA TYR A 193 -8.64 -13.50 8.11
C TYR A 193 -10.13 -13.85 8.32
N ALA A 194 -10.74 -14.58 7.39
CA ALA A 194 -12.13 -15.01 7.47
C ALA A 194 -12.39 -15.99 8.64
N ASP A 195 -11.42 -16.86 8.96
CA ASP A 195 -11.51 -17.79 10.09
C ASP A 195 -11.40 -17.06 11.44
N GLU A 196 -10.56 -16.02 11.52
CA GLU A 196 -10.36 -15.19 12.71
C GLU A 196 -11.44 -14.13 12.89
N HIS A 197 -12.02 -13.66 11.78
CA HIS A 197 -13.09 -12.66 11.74
C HIS A 197 -14.32 -13.23 11.02
N PRO A 198 -14.99 -14.24 11.61
CA PRO A 198 -16.14 -14.86 10.95
C PRO A 198 -17.20 -13.79 10.70
N TYR A 199 -17.55 -13.59 9.44
CA TYR A 199 -18.64 -12.70 9.09
C TYR A 199 -19.89 -13.17 9.84
N PRO A 200 -20.59 -12.28 10.53
CA PRO A 200 -21.90 -12.59 11.04
C PRO A 200 -22.78 -13.01 9.85
N LYS A 201 -23.66 -13.96 10.06
CA LYS A 201 -24.56 -14.59 9.08
C LYS A 201 -24.95 -13.63 7.94
N GLU A 202 -24.99 -14.14 6.71
CA GLU A 202 -25.47 -13.37 5.56
C GLU A 202 -26.89 -12.83 5.84
N TYR A 203 -27.02 -11.51 5.94
CA TYR A 203 -28.31 -10.86 6.07
C TYR A 203 -28.89 -10.57 4.69
N LYS A 204 -30.07 -11.08 4.42
CA LYS A 204 -30.80 -10.74 3.20
C LYS A 204 -31.52 -9.41 3.37
N THR A 205 -31.49 -8.58 2.35
CA THR A 205 -32.22 -7.30 2.31
C THR A 205 -33.69 -7.50 2.75
N GLY A 206 -34.11 -6.69 3.73
CA GLY A 206 -35.45 -6.76 4.31
C GLY A 206 -35.67 -7.87 5.32
N GLN A 207 -34.69 -8.75 5.57
CA GLN A 207 -34.76 -9.77 6.58
C GLN A 207 -34.60 -9.16 7.98
N LYS A 208 -35.42 -9.62 8.92
CA LYS A 208 -35.24 -9.34 10.34
C LYS A 208 -34.49 -10.50 10.99
N VAL A 209 -33.50 -10.20 11.76
CA VAL A 209 -32.69 -11.15 12.51
C VAL A 209 -32.62 -10.70 13.96
N MET A 210 -32.64 -11.65 14.88
CA MET A 210 -32.43 -11.39 16.29
C MET A 210 -31.03 -11.84 16.67
N GLU A 211 -30.20 -10.93 17.17
CA GLU A 211 -28.83 -11.20 17.60
C GLU A 211 -28.44 -10.28 18.75
N ASP A 212 -27.66 -10.78 19.69
CA ASP A 212 -27.00 -10.00 20.75
C ASP A 212 -25.77 -9.34 20.17
N ILE A 213 -25.90 -8.08 19.72
CA ILE A 213 -24.81 -7.33 19.03
C ILE A 213 -23.93 -6.54 19.98
N ASP A 214 -24.37 -6.27 21.20
CA ASP A 214 -23.60 -5.52 22.19
C ASP A 214 -23.04 -6.40 23.32
N GLY A 215 -23.37 -7.71 23.31
CA GLY A 215 -22.85 -8.69 24.27
C GLY A 215 -23.53 -8.61 25.65
N ASP A 216 -24.71 -7.95 25.77
CA ASP A 216 -25.39 -7.78 27.06
C ASP A 216 -26.26 -9.01 27.45
N GLY A 217 -26.35 -10.01 26.58
CA GLY A 217 -27.13 -11.23 26.73
C GLY A 217 -28.58 -11.11 26.30
N ARG A 218 -28.96 -10.02 25.64
CA ARG A 218 -30.26 -9.81 25.03
C ARG A 218 -30.12 -9.73 23.53
N GLU A 219 -31.12 -10.22 22.79
CA GLU A 219 -31.09 -10.16 21.33
C GLU A 219 -31.75 -8.86 20.85
N GLU A 220 -31.06 -8.14 19.97
CA GLU A 220 -31.56 -6.98 19.23
C GLU A 220 -32.24 -7.43 17.91
N GLU A 221 -33.33 -6.75 17.55
CA GLU A 221 -33.90 -6.88 16.20
C GLU A 221 -33.06 -6.09 15.22
N ILE A 222 -32.38 -6.77 14.30
CA ILE A 222 -31.57 -6.18 13.25
C ILE A 222 -32.31 -6.31 11.92
N ARG A 223 -32.36 -5.22 11.17
CA ARG A 223 -32.85 -5.22 9.81
C ARG A 223 -31.84 -4.51 8.90
N TYR A 224 -31.53 -5.19 7.83
CA TYR A 224 -30.63 -4.68 6.79
C TYR A 224 -31.43 -4.38 5.52
N ASP A 225 -31.36 -3.13 5.05
CA ASP A 225 -31.98 -2.68 3.81
C ASP A 225 -30.93 -2.08 2.89
N VAL A 226 -31.02 -2.42 1.60
CA VAL A 226 -30.20 -1.82 0.54
C VAL A 226 -31.08 -0.93 -0.31
N LYS A 227 -30.70 0.33 -0.52
CA LYS A 227 -31.36 1.25 -1.41
C LYS A 227 -30.38 1.70 -2.50
N GLU A 228 -30.87 1.75 -3.74
CA GLU A 228 -30.16 2.48 -4.79
C GLU A 228 -30.08 3.96 -4.39
N SER A 229 -28.88 4.53 -4.40
CA SER A 229 -28.71 5.97 -4.25
C SER A 229 -28.93 6.62 -5.60
N GLY A 230 -29.94 7.46 -5.72
CA GLY A 230 -30.43 8.05 -6.99
C GLY A 230 -29.38 8.75 -7.81
N ASP A 231 -28.80 9.53 -8.23
CA ASP A 231 -27.96 10.17 -9.24
C ASP A 231 -26.51 9.71 -9.32
N TYR A 232 -26.03 8.85 -8.42
CA TYR A 232 -24.70 8.23 -8.47
C TYR A 232 -24.86 6.72 -8.33
N ALA A 233 -24.19 5.98 -9.23
CA ALA A 233 -24.18 4.51 -9.21
C ALA A 233 -23.58 4.00 -7.88
N GLY A 234 -24.41 3.83 -6.87
CA GLY A 234 -24.04 3.35 -5.54
C GLY A 234 -25.24 2.82 -4.80
N TYR A 235 -24.97 1.95 -3.84
CA TYR A 235 -25.98 1.40 -2.93
C TYR A 235 -25.76 2.03 -1.54
N SER A 236 -26.86 2.47 -0.92
CA SER A 236 -26.85 2.84 0.49
C SER A 236 -27.32 1.64 1.30
N CYS A 237 -26.47 1.20 2.24
CA CYS A 237 -26.82 0.19 3.20
C CYS A 237 -27.39 0.86 4.46
N ILE A 238 -28.58 0.45 4.88
CA ILE A 238 -29.21 0.96 6.09
C ILE A 238 -29.33 -0.21 7.06
N LEU A 239 -28.62 -0.11 8.18
CA LEU A 239 -28.78 -1.01 9.30
C LEU A 239 -29.75 -0.37 10.29
N THR A 240 -30.83 -1.07 10.61
CA THR A 240 -31.80 -0.65 11.63
C THR A 240 -31.67 -1.59 12.81
N VAL A 241 -31.44 -1.04 13.99
CA VAL A 241 -31.37 -1.80 15.24
C VAL A 241 -32.55 -1.40 16.12
N ASN A 242 -33.35 -2.36 16.58
CA ASN A 242 -34.56 -2.12 17.41
C ASN A 242 -35.47 -1.05 16.83
N GLY A 243 -35.57 -0.95 15.49
CA GLY A 243 -36.40 0.02 14.80
C GLY A 243 -35.80 1.42 14.65
N THR A 244 -34.54 1.62 15.06
CA THR A 244 -33.82 2.89 14.91
C THR A 244 -32.74 2.73 13.83
N SER A 245 -32.69 3.62 12.84
CA SER A 245 -31.72 3.61 11.70
C SER A 245 -30.73 4.76 11.82
#